data_f22749652fda7d49eda0a0856f62e3a6
#
_entry.id   f22749652fda7d49eda0a0856f62e3a6
#
_cell.length_a   1.000
_cell.length_b   1.000
_cell.length_c   1.000
_cell.angle_alpha   90.00
_cell.angle_beta   90.00
_cell.angle_gamma   90.00
#
_symmetry.space_group_name_H-M   'P 1'
#
loop_
_entity.id
_entity.type
_entity.pdbx_description
1 polymer ?
#
loop_
_entity_poly.entity_id
_entity_poly.type
_entity_poly.pdbx_seq_one_letter_code
_entity_poly.pdbx_strand_id
1 'polypeptide(L)'
;MEVMHQHCAGLDVHKKTVVACVRLASEGKVVTEVKTFATTTQGLLTLSDWLSESGCTHVAMEATGVYWKPVWHVLSDGEVELVLANAAHVKNVPGRKTDVSDAAWLAELLAHGLIRASFVPDGQTQELRALLRTRKQLVRERTRHVQRIHKTLEDANIKLDAELSDVLGKSGRAILNALVAGETDPIRLAALAYPNVKSPQAQLREALRGRLTSHHRFLLQLHLGQIDSLDAAIGTIDREVEDSLAPFRAAVDLVRTIPGVSTLGAEVIVSEIGLDMSRFPTVGHLLSWAGLCPRNDESAGKRRSSRLRKGAQWLKTTLVQCSWAAKNKKGSYLQAQYLRLKSRRGPQKAICAVAASILTAVYHMLKDGTVYQDLGPDHFNRRSKITQTQRLVRRLEHMGFAVDIKPIAA
;
A
#
# COMPACT_ATOMS: atom_id res chain seq x y z
N MET A 1 36.24 -11.29 -4.33
CA MET A 1 35.19 -10.36 -4.82
C MET A 1 35.82 -8.99 -4.87
N GLU A 2 35.54 -8.21 -5.90
CA GLU A 2 36.01 -6.83 -6.01
C GLU A 2 35.35 -5.96 -4.95
N VAL A 3 36.09 -5.03 -4.35
CA VAL A 3 35.58 -4.09 -3.34
C VAL A 3 35.09 -2.85 -4.07
N MET A 4 33.78 -2.58 -4.02
CA MET A 4 33.16 -1.41 -4.65
C MET A 4 33.27 -0.16 -3.77
N HIS A 5 33.10 -0.31 -2.45
CA HIS A 5 33.17 0.77 -1.49
C HIS A 5 34.31 0.49 -0.50
N GLN A 6 35.42 1.20 -0.68
CA GLN A 6 36.63 0.99 0.14
C GLN A 6 36.44 1.44 1.58
N HIS A 7 35.74 2.56 1.78
CA HIS A 7 35.46 3.16 3.09
C HIS A 7 33.95 3.19 3.32
N CYS A 8 33.46 2.27 4.12
CA CYS A 8 32.03 2.15 4.36
C CYS A 8 31.71 1.69 5.78
N ALA A 9 30.44 1.84 6.19
CA ALA A 9 30.00 1.37 7.48
C ALA A 9 28.65 0.62 7.40
N GLY A 10 28.47 -0.29 8.34
CA GLY A 10 27.19 -0.96 8.60
C GLY A 10 26.65 -0.59 9.97
N LEU A 11 25.35 -0.31 10.05
CA LEU A 11 24.67 0.07 11.29
C LEU A 11 23.58 -0.95 11.64
N ASP A 12 23.71 -1.55 12.82
CA ASP A 12 22.63 -2.34 13.42
C ASP A 12 21.88 -1.45 14.43
N VAL A 13 20.65 -1.09 14.04
CA VAL A 13 19.87 -0.06 14.74
C VAL A 13 18.84 -0.70 15.67
N HIS A 14 18.97 -0.40 16.97
CA HIS A 14 18.02 -0.78 18.02
C HIS A 14 17.29 0.45 18.59
N LYS A 15 16.34 0.21 19.49
CA LYS A 15 15.57 1.28 20.14
C LYS A 15 16.42 2.27 20.94
N LYS A 16 17.47 1.81 21.63
CA LYS A 16 18.30 2.63 22.55
C LYS A 16 19.72 2.83 22.05
N THR A 17 20.20 2.00 21.14
CA THR A 17 21.58 1.96 20.69
C THR A 17 21.69 1.72 19.20
N VAL A 18 22.76 2.19 18.60
CA VAL A 18 23.23 1.85 17.26
C VAL A 18 24.59 1.22 17.41
N VAL A 19 24.74 -0.02 16.98
CA VAL A 19 26.04 -0.66 16.82
C VAL A 19 26.53 -0.33 15.40
N ALA A 20 27.64 0.36 15.29
CA ALA A 20 28.24 0.78 14.03
C ALA A 20 29.57 0.03 13.81
N CYS A 21 29.77 -0.48 12.62
CA CYS A 21 31.02 -1.08 12.18
C CYS A 21 31.54 -0.31 10.96
N VAL A 22 32.65 0.38 11.13
CA VAL A 22 33.40 0.99 10.03
C VAL A 22 34.32 -0.07 9.43
N ARG A 23 34.40 -0.11 8.10
CA ARG A 23 35.27 -0.98 7.33
C ARG A 23 36.07 -0.14 6.34
N LEU A 24 37.38 -0.14 6.54
CA LEU A 24 38.35 0.61 5.74
C LEU A 24 39.24 -0.39 4.99
N ALA A 25 39.27 -0.30 3.69
CA ALA A 25 40.13 -1.13 2.84
C ALA A 25 41.21 -0.22 2.19
N SER A 26 42.45 -0.50 2.43
CA SER A 26 43.60 0.21 1.81
C SER A 26 44.71 -0.79 1.52
N GLU A 27 45.29 -0.75 0.33
CA GLU A 27 46.47 -1.55 -0.09
C GLU A 27 46.32 -3.06 0.19
N GLY A 28 45.10 -3.63 0.03
CA GLY A 28 44.82 -5.05 0.26
C GLY A 28 44.63 -5.42 1.75
N LYS A 29 44.75 -4.49 2.68
CA LYS A 29 44.43 -4.67 4.10
C LYS A 29 43.04 -4.15 4.41
N VAL A 30 42.30 -4.87 5.25
CA VAL A 30 41.00 -4.44 5.75
C VAL A 30 41.10 -4.22 7.25
N VAL A 31 40.72 -3.03 7.68
CA VAL A 31 40.62 -2.65 9.10
C VAL A 31 39.13 -2.46 9.41
N THR A 32 38.70 -3.01 10.51
CA THR A 32 37.32 -2.83 11.01
C THR A 32 37.36 -2.31 12.43
N GLU A 33 36.51 -1.32 12.72
CA GLU A 33 36.31 -0.79 14.07
C GLU A 33 34.81 -0.82 14.39
N VAL A 34 34.49 -1.29 15.60
CA VAL A 34 33.07 -1.38 16.04
C VAL A 34 32.91 -0.49 17.27
N LYS A 35 31.91 0.40 17.21
CA LYS A 35 31.49 1.24 18.33
C LYS A 35 29.98 1.18 18.53
N THR A 36 29.55 1.46 19.75
CA THR A 36 28.13 1.54 20.10
C THR A 36 27.80 2.97 20.52
N PHE A 37 26.74 3.51 19.95
CA PHE A 37 26.26 4.87 20.19
C PHE A 37 24.82 4.81 20.74
N ALA A 38 24.46 5.81 21.56
CA ALA A 38 23.06 5.97 21.99
C ALA A 38 22.21 6.53 20.84
N THR A 39 20.92 6.17 20.78
CA THR A 39 19.98 6.73 19.80
C THR A 39 19.41 8.10 20.21
N THR A 40 20.03 8.77 21.18
CA THR A 40 19.77 10.18 21.49
C THR A 40 20.33 11.08 20.40
N THR A 41 19.81 12.29 20.23
CA THR A 41 20.31 13.25 19.23
C THR A 41 21.81 13.44 19.36
N GLN A 42 22.34 13.69 20.58
CA GLN A 42 23.77 13.84 20.82
C GLN A 42 24.55 12.58 20.42
N GLY A 43 24.06 11.39 20.77
CA GLY A 43 24.73 10.14 20.40
C GLY A 43 24.75 9.90 18.89
N LEU A 44 23.70 10.31 18.17
CA LEU A 44 23.64 10.22 16.70
C LEU A 44 24.54 11.26 16.01
N LEU A 45 24.68 12.46 16.58
CA LEU A 45 25.65 13.46 16.11
C LEU A 45 27.08 12.93 16.31
N THR A 46 27.42 12.38 17.49
CA THR A 46 28.69 11.72 17.72
C THR A 46 28.97 10.56 16.76
N LEU A 47 27.95 9.79 16.40
CA LEU A 47 28.07 8.78 15.35
C LEU A 47 28.39 9.40 13.99
N SER A 48 27.71 10.49 13.63
CA SER A 48 27.95 11.22 12.38
C SER A 48 29.39 11.72 12.28
N ASP A 49 29.85 12.36 13.35
CA ASP A 49 31.24 12.88 13.44
C ASP A 49 32.25 11.73 13.29
N TRP A 50 32.07 10.62 14.02
CA TRP A 50 32.95 9.47 13.95
C TRP A 50 33.01 8.82 12.56
N LEU A 51 31.87 8.76 11.85
CA LEU A 51 31.81 8.25 10.47
C LEU A 51 32.57 9.15 9.51
N SER A 52 32.45 10.47 9.66
CA SER A 52 33.14 11.48 8.86
C SER A 52 34.62 11.43 9.12
N GLU A 53 35.07 11.41 10.39
CA GLU A 53 36.48 11.29 10.80
C GLU A 53 37.12 9.99 10.27
N SER A 54 36.35 8.91 10.18
CA SER A 54 36.81 7.65 9.61
C SER A 54 36.86 7.66 8.06
N GLY A 55 36.42 8.75 7.41
CA GLY A 55 36.41 8.89 5.97
C GLY A 55 35.38 7.96 5.27
N CYS A 56 34.31 7.59 5.96
CA CYS A 56 33.27 6.76 5.39
C CYS A 56 32.52 7.50 4.28
N THR A 57 32.37 6.89 3.11
CA THR A 57 31.61 7.42 1.98
C THR A 57 30.20 6.85 1.89
N HIS A 58 30.01 5.63 2.36
CA HIS A 58 28.73 4.90 2.27
C HIS A 58 28.38 4.25 3.61
N VAL A 59 27.10 4.33 3.99
CA VAL A 59 26.59 3.75 5.24
C VAL A 59 25.35 2.94 4.98
N ALA A 60 25.36 1.66 5.35
CA ALA A 60 24.19 0.79 5.27
C ALA A 60 23.53 0.61 6.64
N MET A 61 22.18 0.64 6.68
CA MET A 61 21.39 0.27 7.84
C MET A 61 20.19 -0.60 7.46
N GLU A 62 19.75 -1.47 8.39
CA GLU A 62 18.60 -2.34 8.15
C GLU A 62 17.28 -1.64 8.45
N ALA A 63 16.27 -1.82 7.59
CA ALA A 63 14.91 -1.28 7.77
C ALA A 63 14.14 -2.03 8.86
N THR A 64 14.56 -1.91 10.13
CA THR A 64 13.94 -2.57 11.28
C THR A 64 12.94 -1.63 11.97
N GLY A 65 11.65 -1.91 11.85
CA GLY A 65 10.58 -1.13 12.47
C GLY A 65 10.61 0.35 12.07
N VAL A 66 10.63 1.25 13.07
CA VAL A 66 10.71 2.71 12.89
C VAL A 66 12.04 3.28 13.37
N TYR A 67 12.89 2.47 14.00
CA TYR A 67 14.09 2.93 14.72
C TYR A 67 15.18 3.46 13.79
N TRP A 68 15.23 3.03 12.53
CA TRP A 68 16.16 3.53 11.53
C TRP A 68 15.90 4.99 11.13
N LYS A 69 14.67 5.50 11.27
CA LYS A 69 14.29 6.83 10.80
C LYS A 69 15.07 7.97 11.46
N PRO A 70 15.15 8.06 12.81
CA PRO A 70 15.96 9.11 13.45
C PRO A 70 17.42 9.06 13.04
N VAL A 71 18.00 7.85 12.92
CA VAL A 71 19.37 7.66 12.45
C VAL A 71 19.55 8.16 11.02
N TRP A 72 18.61 7.79 10.14
CA TRP A 72 18.59 8.25 8.76
C TRP A 72 18.53 9.78 8.66
N HIS A 73 17.64 10.42 9.42
CA HIS A 73 17.48 11.87 9.37
C HIS A 73 18.75 12.61 9.82
N VAL A 74 19.36 12.18 10.90
CA VAL A 74 20.61 12.83 11.38
C VAL A 74 21.76 12.61 10.41
N LEU A 75 21.91 11.40 9.87
CA LEU A 75 23.00 11.09 8.94
C LEU A 75 22.77 11.64 7.52
N SER A 76 21.53 11.91 7.12
CA SER A 76 21.22 12.48 5.80
C SER A 76 21.62 13.95 5.65
N ASP A 77 21.92 14.64 6.75
CA ASP A 77 22.46 16.01 6.75
C ASP A 77 23.98 16.03 6.49
N GLY A 78 24.64 14.86 6.53
CA GLY A 78 26.08 14.70 6.29
C GLY A 78 26.41 14.36 4.82
N GLU A 79 27.69 14.16 4.54
CA GLU A 79 28.21 13.87 3.19
C GLU A 79 28.18 12.38 2.81
N VAL A 80 27.69 11.50 3.69
CA VAL A 80 27.68 10.05 3.47
C VAL A 80 26.49 9.60 2.64
N GLU A 81 26.71 8.69 1.70
CA GLU A 81 25.63 8.03 0.97
C GLU A 81 24.96 6.95 1.83
N LEU A 82 23.66 7.13 2.10
CA LEU A 82 22.90 6.23 2.96
C LEU A 82 22.18 5.14 2.16
N VAL A 83 22.33 3.90 2.57
CA VAL A 83 21.72 2.72 1.98
C VAL A 83 20.82 2.03 3.00
N LEU A 84 19.50 2.11 2.81
CA LEU A 84 18.55 1.36 3.63
C LEU A 84 18.40 -0.04 3.08
N ALA A 85 18.83 -1.05 3.83
CA ALA A 85 18.77 -2.46 3.44
C ALA A 85 17.45 -3.13 3.86
N ASN A 86 16.95 -4.03 3.02
CA ASN A 86 15.80 -4.87 3.40
C ASN A 86 16.28 -6.07 4.23
N ALA A 87 15.79 -6.19 5.46
CA ALA A 87 16.12 -7.27 6.40
C ALA A 87 16.04 -8.69 5.79
N ALA A 88 14.97 -8.96 5.01
CA ALA A 88 14.81 -10.26 4.38
C ALA A 88 15.84 -10.51 3.28
N HIS A 89 16.35 -9.46 2.64
CA HIS A 89 17.39 -9.60 1.63
C HIS A 89 18.75 -9.88 2.28
N VAL A 90 19.12 -9.10 3.29
CA VAL A 90 20.37 -9.27 4.05
C VAL A 90 20.50 -10.67 4.65
N LYS A 91 19.41 -11.18 5.25
CA LYS A 91 19.36 -12.53 5.84
C LYS A 91 19.50 -13.68 4.84
N ASN A 92 19.17 -13.45 3.57
CA ASN A 92 19.21 -14.48 2.53
C ASN A 92 20.50 -14.47 1.71
N VAL A 93 21.45 -13.58 1.97
CA VAL A 93 22.75 -13.59 1.30
C VAL A 93 23.59 -14.73 1.89
N PRO A 94 24.09 -15.68 1.04
CA PRO A 94 24.93 -16.80 1.52
C PRO A 94 26.26 -16.30 2.07
N GLY A 95 26.86 -17.09 2.98
CA GLY A 95 28.22 -16.86 3.45
C GLY A 95 28.36 -16.17 4.80
N ARG A 96 27.24 -15.85 5.49
CA ARG A 96 27.30 -15.31 6.85
C ARG A 96 27.95 -16.29 7.82
N LYS A 97 29.01 -15.86 8.53
CA LYS A 97 29.56 -16.56 9.67
C LYS A 97 28.77 -16.18 10.93
N THR A 98 28.52 -17.16 11.80
CA THR A 98 27.68 -16.98 13.00
C THR A 98 28.27 -16.01 14.02
N ASP A 99 29.59 -15.80 14.01
CA ASP A 99 30.32 -14.99 15.01
C ASP A 99 30.54 -13.53 14.57
N VAL A 100 30.01 -13.12 13.42
CA VAL A 100 30.11 -11.75 12.91
C VAL A 100 28.90 -10.94 13.35
N SER A 101 29.16 -9.76 13.96
CA SER A 101 28.07 -8.84 14.34
C SER A 101 27.24 -8.40 13.12
N ASP A 102 25.95 -8.11 13.33
CA ASP A 102 25.05 -7.69 12.26
C ASP A 102 25.55 -6.40 11.57
N ALA A 103 26.15 -5.48 12.32
CA ALA A 103 26.78 -4.27 11.77
C ALA A 103 27.98 -4.58 10.87
N ALA A 104 28.87 -5.48 11.29
CA ALA A 104 30.03 -5.88 10.49
C ALA A 104 29.59 -6.64 9.22
N TRP A 105 28.55 -7.46 9.31
CA TRP A 105 27.98 -8.13 8.14
C TRP A 105 27.38 -7.14 7.13
N LEU A 106 26.69 -6.10 7.61
CA LEU A 106 26.15 -5.05 6.74
C LEU A 106 27.29 -4.28 6.05
N ALA A 107 28.36 -3.93 6.77
CA ALA A 107 29.54 -3.27 6.21
C ALA A 107 30.21 -4.14 5.11
N GLU A 108 30.35 -5.43 5.35
CA GLU A 108 30.93 -6.39 4.39
C GLU A 108 30.07 -6.48 3.12
N LEU A 109 28.75 -6.64 3.28
CA LEU A 109 27.82 -6.69 2.13
C LEU A 109 27.82 -5.39 1.34
N LEU A 110 27.88 -4.23 2.03
CA LEU A 110 27.94 -2.92 1.39
C LEU A 110 29.23 -2.76 0.61
N ALA A 111 30.39 -3.11 1.21
CA ALA A 111 31.69 -3.02 0.57
C ALA A 111 31.75 -3.76 -0.78
N HIS A 112 31.05 -4.86 -0.91
CA HIS A 112 30.98 -5.66 -2.13
C HIS A 112 29.77 -5.38 -3.03
N GLY A 113 28.99 -4.31 -2.77
CA GLY A 113 27.82 -3.94 -3.57
C GLY A 113 26.67 -4.97 -3.53
N LEU A 114 26.62 -5.84 -2.51
CA LEU A 114 25.64 -6.90 -2.38
C LEU A 114 24.30 -6.44 -1.76
N ILE A 115 24.24 -5.20 -1.26
CA ILE A 115 23.04 -4.60 -0.70
C ILE A 115 22.25 -3.89 -1.81
N ARG A 116 20.99 -4.27 -1.97
CA ARG A 116 20.05 -3.51 -2.78
C ARG A 116 19.36 -2.47 -1.92
N ALA A 117 19.53 -1.19 -2.26
CA ALA A 117 18.88 -0.09 -1.57
C ALA A 117 17.35 -0.23 -1.60
N SER A 118 16.71 -0.05 -0.45
CA SER A 118 15.27 0.11 -0.33
C SER A 118 14.88 1.54 -0.68
N PHE A 119 13.68 1.71 -1.24
CA PHE A 119 13.14 3.03 -1.51
C PHE A 119 12.84 3.79 -0.21
N VAL A 120 13.51 4.92 -0.01
CA VAL A 120 13.23 5.90 1.04
C VAL A 120 12.73 7.17 0.35
N PRO A 121 11.49 7.59 0.58
CA PRO A 121 10.96 8.82 0.00
C PRO A 121 11.57 10.05 0.68
N ASP A 122 11.45 11.21 0.02
CA ASP A 122 11.79 12.52 0.61
C ASP A 122 10.90 12.85 1.82
N GLY A 123 11.28 13.89 2.59
CA GLY A 123 10.60 14.29 3.82
C GLY A 123 9.12 14.60 3.62
N GLN A 124 8.78 15.41 2.61
CA GLN A 124 7.40 15.80 2.33
C GLN A 124 6.52 14.59 1.98
N THR A 125 7.05 13.69 1.15
CA THR A 125 6.39 12.42 0.84
C THR A 125 6.22 11.54 2.09
N GLN A 126 7.20 11.53 3.01
CA GLN A 126 7.09 10.77 4.26
C GLN A 126 6.00 11.33 5.19
N GLU A 127 5.89 12.65 5.31
CA GLU A 127 4.86 13.33 6.11
C GLU A 127 3.47 13.07 5.57
N LEU A 128 3.23 13.31 4.28
CA LEU A 128 1.95 13.04 3.63
C LEU A 128 1.56 11.56 3.76
N ARG A 129 2.53 10.65 3.61
CA ARG A 129 2.34 9.20 3.82
C ARG A 129 1.93 8.88 5.25
N ALA A 130 2.52 9.53 6.24
CA ALA A 130 2.18 9.34 7.66
C ALA A 130 0.74 9.79 7.96
N LEU A 131 0.32 10.96 7.44
CA LEU A 131 -1.04 11.49 7.56
C LEU A 131 -2.06 10.52 6.95
N LEU A 132 -1.89 10.11 5.70
CA LEU A 132 -2.83 9.21 5.01
C LEU A 132 -2.91 7.82 5.63
N ARG A 133 -1.80 7.31 6.17
CA ARG A 133 -1.78 6.04 6.90
C ARG A 133 -2.52 6.16 8.24
N THR A 134 -2.31 7.25 8.98
CA THR A 134 -3.02 7.54 10.23
C THR A 134 -4.51 7.68 9.96
N ARG A 135 -4.90 8.45 8.93
CA ARG A 135 -6.29 8.54 8.48
C ARG A 135 -6.93 7.17 8.26
N LYS A 136 -6.25 6.30 7.53
CA LYS A 136 -6.76 4.94 7.25
C LYS A 136 -6.90 4.10 8.52
N GLN A 137 -6.03 4.29 9.51
CA GLN A 137 -6.15 3.63 10.82
C GLN A 137 -7.38 4.12 11.57
N LEU A 138 -7.60 5.43 11.67
CA LEU A 138 -8.79 6.01 12.31
C LEU A 138 -10.10 5.55 11.66
N VAL A 139 -10.15 5.49 10.32
CA VAL A 139 -11.30 4.93 9.59
C VAL A 139 -11.54 3.46 9.95
N ARG A 140 -10.51 2.66 10.15
CA ARG A 140 -10.65 1.26 10.60
C ARG A 140 -11.16 1.17 12.04
N GLU A 141 -10.69 2.03 12.92
CA GLU A 141 -11.16 2.11 14.31
C GLU A 141 -12.63 2.52 14.36
N ARG A 142 -13.00 3.54 13.60
CA ARG A 142 -14.40 3.94 13.41
C ARG A 142 -15.27 2.76 12.97
N THR A 143 -14.84 2.02 11.96
CA THR A 143 -15.57 0.84 11.47
C THR A 143 -15.73 -0.21 12.58
N ARG A 144 -14.73 -0.43 13.44
CA ARG A 144 -14.85 -1.34 14.58
C ARG A 144 -15.92 -0.90 15.57
N HIS A 145 -16.03 0.40 15.85
CA HIS A 145 -17.08 0.94 16.70
C HIS A 145 -18.48 0.78 16.07
N VAL A 146 -18.61 0.99 14.76
CA VAL A 146 -19.86 0.71 14.03
C VAL A 146 -20.27 -0.75 14.18
N GLN A 147 -19.33 -1.69 14.01
CA GLN A 147 -19.61 -3.13 14.19
C GLN A 147 -20.03 -3.47 15.62
N ARG A 148 -19.48 -2.77 16.63
CA ARG A 148 -19.91 -2.95 18.02
C ARG A 148 -21.33 -2.44 18.27
N ILE A 149 -21.73 -1.31 17.63
CA ILE A 149 -23.12 -0.83 17.66
C ILE A 149 -24.04 -1.88 17.07
N HIS A 150 -23.74 -2.42 15.89
CA HIS A 150 -24.54 -3.50 15.27
C HIS A 150 -24.70 -4.70 16.22
N LYS A 151 -23.58 -5.12 16.87
CA LYS A 151 -23.62 -6.22 17.82
C LYS A 151 -24.48 -5.91 19.04
N THR A 152 -24.46 -4.68 19.58
CA THR A 152 -25.27 -4.26 20.71
C THR A 152 -26.77 -4.20 20.35
N LEU A 153 -27.09 -3.74 19.13
CA LEU A 153 -28.46 -3.74 18.63
C LEU A 153 -28.98 -5.17 18.44
N GLU A 154 -28.13 -6.06 17.91
CA GLU A 154 -28.48 -7.46 17.70
C GLU A 154 -28.73 -8.18 19.03
N ASP A 155 -27.93 -7.90 20.07
CA ASP A 155 -28.13 -8.42 21.43
C ASP A 155 -29.44 -7.93 22.06
N ALA A 156 -29.85 -6.70 21.75
CA ALA A 156 -31.13 -6.12 22.14
C ALA A 156 -32.31 -6.59 21.25
N ASN A 157 -32.08 -7.44 20.26
CA ASN A 157 -33.02 -7.85 19.22
C ASN A 157 -33.63 -6.68 18.42
N ILE A 158 -32.83 -5.64 18.17
CA ILE A 158 -33.18 -4.49 17.31
C ILE A 158 -32.50 -4.70 15.95
N LYS A 159 -33.29 -4.85 14.86
CA LYS A 159 -32.83 -5.21 13.52
C LYS A 159 -32.71 -3.98 12.60
N LEU A 160 -32.15 -2.88 13.12
CA LEU A 160 -32.09 -1.62 12.41
C LEU A 160 -31.27 -1.67 11.12
N ASP A 161 -30.22 -2.50 11.08
CA ASP A 161 -29.36 -2.72 9.92
C ASP A 161 -29.99 -3.56 8.80
N ALA A 162 -31.07 -4.29 9.09
CA ALA A 162 -31.86 -4.96 8.07
C ALA A 162 -32.72 -3.95 7.25
N GLU A 163 -33.16 -2.86 7.90
CA GLU A 163 -34.07 -1.88 7.32
C GLU A 163 -33.37 -0.61 6.81
N LEU A 164 -32.20 -0.29 7.33
CA LEU A 164 -31.41 0.87 6.94
C LEU A 164 -30.09 0.43 6.30
N SER A 165 -29.80 0.97 5.13
CA SER A 165 -28.51 0.73 4.46
C SER A 165 -27.30 1.32 5.20
N ASP A 166 -27.54 2.35 6.02
CA ASP A 166 -26.53 2.98 6.88
C ASP A 166 -27.15 3.34 8.23
N VAL A 167 -26.77 2.59 9.25
CA VAL A 167 -27.23 2.78 10.64
C VAL A 167 -26.70 4.08 11.25
N LEU A 168 -25.63 4.65 10.71
CA LEU A 168 -25.08 5.96 11.13
C LEU A 168 -25.50 7.12 10.23
N GLY A 169 -26.26 6.86 9.18
CA GLY A 169 -26.88 7.90 8.37
C GLY A 169 -27.92 8.71 9.17
N LYS A 170 -28.45 9.77 8.59
CA LYS A 170 -29.34 10.71 9.29
C LYS A 170 -30.48 10.01 10.06
N SER A 171 -31.19 9.09 9.43
CA SER A 171 -32.29 8.33 10.03
C SER A 171 -31.79 7.41 11.16
N GLY A 172 -30.78 6.63 10.88
CA GLY A 172 -30.23 5.69 11.87
C GLY A 172 -29.64 6.41 13.10
N ARG A 173 -28.93 7.52 12.88
CA ARG A 173 -28.38 8.32 13.97
C ARG A 173 -29.48 8.95 14.84
N ALA A 174 -30.55 9.45 14.25
CA ALA A 174 -31.69 9.98 15.01
C ALA A 174 -32.34 8.91 15.87
N ILE A 175 -32.55 7.72 15.31
CA ILE A 175 -33.10 6.57 16.04
C ILE A 175 -32.16 6.13 17.17
N LEU A 176 -30.86 5.98 16.89
CA LEU A 176 -29.86 5.59 17.91
C LEU A 176 -29.80 6.58 19.08
N ASN A 177 -29.84 7.88 18.77
CA ASN A 177 -29.85 8.91 19.82
C ASN A 177 -31.13 8.84 20.68
N ALA A 178 -32.29 8.60 20.08
CA ALA A 178 -33.54 8.41 20.80
C ALA A 178 -33.52 7.14 21.68
N LEU A 179 -32.98 6.02 21.16
CA LEU A 179 -32.77 4.80 21.95
C LEU A 179 -31.86 5.04 23.17
N VAL A 180 -30.76 5.79 22.99
CA VAL A 180 -29.85 6.18 24.10
C VAL A 180 -30.59 7.06 25.09
N ALA A 181 -31.42 8.02 24.63
CA ALA A 181 -32.22 8.90 25.47
C ALA A 181 -33.34 8.17 26.23
N GLY A 182 -33.62 6.89 25.94
CA GLY A 182 -34.56 6.06 26.65
C GLY A 182 -35.91 5.89 25.95
N GLU A 183 -36.06 6.37 24.70
CA GLU A 183 -37.26 6.06 23.94
C GLU A 183 -37.31 4.56 23.58
N THR A 184 -38.47 3.95 23.79
CA THR A 184 -38.69 2.53 23.55
C THR A 184 -39.94 2.25 22.71
N ASP A 185 -40.74 3.28 22.40
CA ASP A 185 -41.92 3.13 21.54
C ASP A 185 -41.48 2.97 20.08
N PRO A 186 -41.69 1.80 19.44
CA PRO A 186 -41.33 1.57 18.06
C PRO A 186 -42.02 2.54 17.06
N ILE A 187 -43.20 3.06 17.41
CA ILE A 187 -43.90 4.01 16.56
C ILE A 187 -43.18 5.35 16.54
N ARG A 188 -42.78 5.85 17.71
CA ARG A 188 -42.03 7.11 17.84
C ARG A 188 -40.63 6.99 17.25
N LEU A 189 -39.95 5.87 17.48
CA LEU A 189 -38.64 5.59 16.91
C LEU A 189 -38.69 5.53 15.37
N ALA A 190 -39.66 4.83 14.79
CA ALA A 190 -39.82 4.73 13.34
C ALA A 190 -40.19 6.08 12.70
N ALA A 191 -40.90 6.96 13.42
CA ALA A 191 -41.24 8.31 12.94
C ALA A 191 -40.02 9.23 12.78
N LEU A 192 -38.86 8.91 13.40
CA LEU A 192 -37.59 9.63 13.22
C LEU A 192 -36.90 9.32 11.90
N ALA A 193 -37.36 8.32 11.18
CA ALA A 193 -36.79 7.99 9.87
C ALA A 193 -37.19 9.03 8.82
N TYR A 194 -36.20 9.48 8.03
CA TYR A 194 -36.44 10.42 6.95
C TYR A 194 -37.23 9.77 5.79
N PRO A 195 -37.94 10.57 4.98
CA PRO A 195 -38.80 10.05 3.91
C PRO A 195 -38.08 9.22 2.82
N ASN A 196 -36.76 9.34 2.71
CA ASN A 196 -35.94 8.61 1.74
C ASN A 196 -35.59 7.17 2.17
N VAL A 197 -36.02 6.73 3.36
CA VAL A 197 -35.87 5.34 3.78
C VAL A 197 -36.79 4.46 2.95
N LYS A 198 -36.22 3.43 2.33
CA LYS A 198 -36.96 2.56 1.39
C LYS A 198 -37.85 1.56 2.10
N SER A 199 -37.51 1.21 3.33
CA SER A 199 -38.28 0.22 4.10
C SER A 199 -39.63 0.78 4.53
N PRO A 200 -40.73 -0.01 4.40
CA PRO A 200 -42.04 0.39 4.87
C PRO A 200 -42.04 0.69 6.37
N GLN A 201 -42.80 1.69 6.78
CA GLN A 201 -42.92 2.09 8.20
C GLN A 201 -43.30 0.94 9.12
N ALA A 202 -44.15 0.01 8.65
CA ALA A 202 -44.57 -1.17 9.43
C ALA A 202 -43.39 -2.12 9.71
N GLN A 203 -42.53 -2.34 8.72
CA GLN A 203 -41.33 -3.17 8.88
C GLN A 203 -40.32 -2.51 9.81
N LEU A 204 -40.10 -1.19 9.65
CA LEU A 204 -39.18 -0.45 10.52
C LEU A 204 -39.67 -0.46 11.99
N ARG A 205 -41.00 -0.33 12.23
CA ARG A 205 -41.57 -0.48 13.59
C ARG A 205 -41.33 -1.87 14.16
N GLU A 206 -41.48 -2.91 13.37
CA GLU A 206 -41.23 -4.29 13.82
C GLU A 206 -39.74 -4.51 14.12
N ALA A 207 -38.86 -4.04 13.26
CA ALA A 207 -37.40 -4.11 13.46
C ALA A 207 -36.91 -3.38 14.73
N LEU A 208 -37.67 -2.37 15.22
CA LEU A 208 -37.37 -1.60 16.41
C LEU A 208 -37.99 -2.18 17.69
N ARG A 209 -38.75 -3.28 17.61
CA ARG A 209 -39.27 -4.00 18.76
C ARG A 209 -38.17 -4.89 19.36
N GLY A 210 -37.52 -4.39 20.37
CA GLY A 210 -36.44 -5.10 21.07
C GLY A 210 -36.45 -4.85 22.58
N ARG A 211 -35.57 -5.55 23.27
CA ARG A 211 -35.36 -5.38 24.70
C ARG A 211 -34.12 -4.54 24.98
N LEU A 212 -34.26 -3.23 24.89
CA LEU A 212 -33.16 -2.31 25.19
C LEU A 212 -33.04 -2.07 26.72
N THR A 213 -31.95 -2.53 27.32
CA THR A 213 -31.64 -2.34 28.75
C THR A 213 -30.77 -1.08 28.97
N SER A 214 -30.59 -0.65 30.23
CA SER A 214 -29.67 0.41 30.59
C SER A 214 -28.22 0.10 30.15
N HIS A 215 -27.83 -1.18 30.21
CA HIS A 215 -26.51 -1.63 29.71
C HIS A 215 -26.33 -1.40 28.22
N HIS A 216 -27.32 -1.77 27.39
CA HIS A 216 -27.27 -1.53 25.95
C HIS A 216 -27.18 -0.03 25.63
N ARG A 217 -27.98 0.82 26.34
CA ARG A 217 -27.94 2.27 26.16
C ARG A 217 -26.56 2.85 26.47
N PHE A 218 -25.95 2.41 27.58
CA PHE A 218 -24.59 2.82 27.92
C PHE A 218 -23.57 2.46 26.82
N LEU A 219 -23.61 1.22 26.29
CA LEU A 219 -22.71 0.79 25.23
C LEU A 219 -22.92 1.55 23.93
N LEU A 220 -24.19 1.78 23.55
CA LEU A 220 -24.52 2.58 22.37
C LEU A 220 -23.98 4.00 22.50
N GLN A 221 -24.23 4.66 23.64
CA GLN A 221 -23.73 6.01 23.93
C GLN A 221 -22.20 6.08 23.87
N LEU A 222 -21.52 5.11 24.50
CA LEU A 222 -20.06 5.00 24.49
C LEU A 222 -19.52 4.92 23.04
N HIS A 223 -20.08 4.00 22.24
CA HIS A 223 -19.59 3.80 20.90
C HIS A 223 -19.95 4.94 19.92
N LEU A 224 -21.09 5.58 20.10
CA LEU A 224 -21.46 6.78 19.33
C LEU A 224 -20.51 7.93 19.64
N GLY A 225 -20.17 8.18 20.91
CA GLY A 225 -19.21 9.22 21.29
C GLY A 225 -17.81 8.96 20.72
N GLN A 226 -17.36 7.69 20.70
CA GLN A 226 -16.08 7.34 20.07
C GLN A 226 -16.09 7.55 18.56
N ILE A 227 -17.21 7.28 17.89
CA ILE A 227 -17.37 7.55 16.44
C ILE A 227 -17.29 9.04 16.18
N ASP A 228 -17.96 9.88 16.97
CA ASP A 228 -17.94 11.33 16.80
C ASP A 228 -16.53 11.90 16.99
N SER A 229 -15.78 11.41 17.98
CA SER A 229 -14.37 11.78 18.19
C SER A 229 -13.48 11.37 17.03
N LEU A 230 -13.67 10.15 16.50
CA LEU A 230 -12.91 9.65 15.36
C LEU A 230 -13.25 10.42 14.07
N ASP A 231 -14.52 10.77 13.85
CA ASP A 231 -14.95 11.57 12.69
C ASP A 231 -14.34 12.98 12.76
N ALA A 232 -14.27 13.60 13.93
CA ALA A 232 -13.60 14.88 14.14
C ALA A 232 -12.09 14.79 13.86
N ALA A 233 -11.42 13.75 14.35
CA ALA A 233 -9.99 13.51 14.13
C ALA A 233 -9.70 13.26 12.64
N ILE A 234 -10.53 12.47 11.94
CA ILE A 234 -10.42 12.24 10.50
C ILE A 234 -10.54 13.56 9.75
N GLY A 235 -11.54 14.42 10.11
CA GLY A 235 -11.72 15.74 9.49
C GLY A 235 -10.55 16.69 9.72
N THR A 236 -9.84 16.57 10.85
CA THR A 236 -8.61 17.33 11.09
C THR A 236 -7.48 16.87 10.20
N ILE A 237 -7.28 15.54 10.07
CA ILE A 237 -6.28 15.00 9.16
C ILE A 237 -6.59 15.34 7.70
N ASP A 238 -7.86 15.34 7.29
CA ASP A 238 -8.25 15.67 5.92
C ASP A 238 -7.86 17.11 5.54
N ARG A 239 -7.94 18.05 6.49
CA ARG A 239 -7.47 19.43 6.28
C ARG A 239 -5.95 19.50 6.16
N GLU A 240 -5.22 18.82 7.04
CA GLU A 240 -3.75 18.79 7.01
C GLU A 240 -3.22 18.12 5.73
N VAL A 241 -3.91 17.07 5.26
CA VAL A 241 -3.61 16.44 3.96
C VAL A 241 -3.81 17.43 2.82
N GLU A 242 -4.93 18.18 2.82
CA GLU A 242 -5.21 19.18 1.76
C GLU A 242 -4.12 20.26 1.70
N ASP A 243 -3.65 20.75 2.85
CA ASP A 243 -2.57 21.72 2.94
C ASP A 243 -1.23 21.14 2.46
N SER A 244 -0.94 19.89 2.81
CA SER A 244 0.30 19.17 2.42
C SER A 244 0.29 18.73 0.95
N LEU A 245 -0.86 18.71 0.26
CA LEU A 245 -0.99 18.23 -1.11
C LEU A 245 -0.50 19.20 -2.18
N ALA A 246 -0.23 20.46 -1.86
CA ALA A 246 0.12 21.48 -2.85
C ALA A 246 1.22 21.04 -3.83
N PRO A 247 2.37 20.45 -3.40
CA PRO A 247 3.42 19.97 -4.31
C PRO A 247 3.01 18.75 -5.14
N PHE A 248 2.01 17.99 -4.70
CA PHE A 248 1.59 16.72 -5.29
C PHE A 248 0.32 16.83 -6.15
N ARG A 249 -0.35 18.00 -6.14
CA ARG A 249 -1.69 18.19 -6.74
C ARG A 249 -1.74 17.81 -8.22
N ALA A 250 -0.78 18.29 -9.00
CA ALA A 250 -0.72 17.96 -10.43
C ALA A 250 -0.59 16.45 -10.68
N ALA A 251 0.21 15.75 -9.88
CA ALA A 251 0.37 14.29 -9.97
C ALA A 251 -0.91 13.55 -9.52
N VAL A 252 -1.56 14.02 -8.48
CA VAL A 252 -2.84 13.47 -8.00
C VAL A 252 -3.91 13.61 -9.10
N ASP A 253 -4.04 14.79 -9.71
CA ASP A 253 -5.01 15.03 -10.78
C ASP A 253 -4.71 14.16 -12.01
N LEU A 254 -3.43 13.99 -12.34
CA LEU A 254 -3.01 13.09 -13.40
C LEU A 254 -3.43 11.64 -13.12
N VAL A 255 -3.11 11.10 -11.94
CA VAL A 255 -3.41 9.72 -11.55
C VAL A 255 -4.93 9.45 -11.43
N ARG A 256 -5.73 10.46 -11.08
CA ARG A 256 -7.20 10.37 -11.05
C ARG A 256 -7.83 10.09 -12.42
N THR A 257 -7.15 10.36 -13.51
CA THR A 257 -7.67 10.05 -14.86
C THR A 257 -7.79 8.55 -15.11
N ILE A 258 -7.14 7.71 -14.31
CA ILE A 258 -7.25 6.24 -14.42
C ILE A 258 -8.63 5.78 -13.92
N PRO A 259 -9.38 5.00 -14.71
CA PRO A 259 -10.67 4.47 -14.29
C PRO A 259 -10.58 3.70 -12.96
N GLY A 260 -11.45 4.05 -12.02
CA GLY A 260 -11.52 3.42 -10.70
C GLY A 260 -10.56 3.98 -9.66
N VAL A 261 -9.74 4.97 -9.99
CA VAL A 261 -8.91 5.70 -9.03
C VAL A 261 -9.67 6.96 -8.58
N SER A 262 -10.05 6.99 -7.29
CA SER A 262 -10.65 8.16 -6.65
C SER A 262 -9.58 9.18 -6.25
N THR A 263 -9.98 10.39 -5.85
CA THR A 263 -9.06 11.42 -5.31
C THR A 263 -8.22 10.86 -4.18
N LEU A 264 -8.84 10.31 -3.13
CA LEU A 264 -8.13 9.67 -2.03
C LEU A 264 -7.23 8.50 -2.48
N GLY A 265 -7.67 7.71 -3.48
CA GLY A 265 -6.87 6.64 -4.06
C GLY A 265 -5.60 7.18 -4.72
N ALA A 266 -5.70 8.26 -5.47
CA ALA A 266 -4.56 8.94 -6.11
C ALA A 266 -3.61 9.55 -5.08
N GLU A 267 -4.13 10.24 -4.07
CA GLU A 267 -3.35 10.79 -2.95
C GLU A 267 -2.51 9.71 -2.25
N VAL A 268 -3.15 8.58 -1.91
CA VAL A 268 -2.43 7.45 -1.29
C VAL A 268 -1.38 6.85 -2.25
N ILE A 269 -1.69 6.69 -3.53
CA ILE A 269 -0.73 6.15 -4.50
C ILE A 269 0.48 7.08 -4.59
N VAL A 270 0.26 8.39 -4.79
CA VAL A 270 1.33 9.38 -4.92
C VAL A 270 2.16 9.48 -3.63
N SER A 271 1.52 9.51 -2.45
CA SER A 271 2.25 9.54 -1.17
C SER A 271 3.09 8.28 -0.90
N GLU A 272 2.67 7.12 -1.43
CA GLU A 272 3.41 5.87 -1.23
C GLU A 272 4.61 5.71 -2.17
N ILE A 273 4.58 6.28 -3.38
CA ILE A 273 5.65 6.10 -4.36
C ILE A 273 6.49 7.37 -4.60
N GLY A 274 5.99 8.54 -4.18
CA GLY A 274 6.59 9.85 -4.48
C GLY A 274 6.38 10.27 -5.94
N LEU A 275 7.01 11.37 -6.34
CA LEU A 275 6.94 11.92 -7.70
C LEU A 275 8.10 11.46 -8.58
N ASP A 276 9.25 11.23 -7.98
CA ASP A 276 10.48 10.89 -8.69
C ASP A 276 10.54 9.40 -9.06
N MET A 277 10.20 9.10 -10.30
CA MET A 277 10.22 7.73 -10.83
C MET A 277 11.64 7.24 -11.18
N SER A 278 12.68 8.09 -11.16
CA SER A 278 14.06 7.65 -11.34
C SER A 278 14.54 6.72 -10.21
N ARG A 279 13.90 6.81 -9.04
CA ARG A 279 14.11 5.92 -7.89
C ARG A 279 13.76 4.46 -8.18
N PHE A 280 13.00 4.20 -9.21
CA PHE A 280 12.66 2.87 -9.69
C PHE A 280 13.19 2.68 -11.13
N PRO A 281 14.33 1.99 -11.31
CA PRO A 281 14.98 1.86 -12.63
C PRO A 281 14.05 1.37 -13.73
N THR A 282 13.08 0.51 -13.39
CA THR A 282 12.03 0.05 -14.30
C THR A 282 10.70 -0.10 -13.57
N VAL A 283 9.60 -0.13 -14.32
CA VAL A 283 8.28 -0.45 -13.77
C VAL A 283 8.25 -1.79 -13.02
N GLY A 284 9.07 -2.76 -13.44
CA GLY A 284 9.19 -4.05 -12.75
C GLY A 284 9.74 -3.92 -11.33
N HIS A 285 10.66 -2.98 -11.07
CA HIS A 285 11.16 -2.67 -9.73
C HIS A 285 10.05 -2.10 -8.84
N LEU A 286 9.26 -1.17 -9.36
CA LEU A 286 8.10 -0.61 -8.63
C LEU A 286 7.06 -1.68 -8.31
N LEU A 287 6.69 -2.52 -9.28
CA LEU A 287 5.75 -3.63 -9.08
C LEU A 287 6.26 -4.66 -8.05
N SER A 288 7.56 -4.94 -8.06
CA SER A 288 8.20 -5.85 -7.10
C SER A 288 8.19 -5.25 -5.70
N TRP A 289 8.53 -3.97 -5.57
CA TRP A 289 8.49 -3.23 -4.30
C TRP A 289 7.05 -3.15 -3.74
N ALA A 290 6.07 -2.88 -4.58
CA ALA A 290 4.65 -2.89 -4.20
C ALA A 290 4.14 -4.29 -3.80
N GLY A 291 4.89 -5.37 -4.09
CA GLY A 291 4.49 -6.74 -3.83
C GLY A 291 3.39 -7.25 -4.77
N LEU A 292 3.32 -6.71 -5.99
CA LEU A 292 2.36 -7.14 -7.03
C LEU A 292 2.97 -8.19 -7.97
N CYS A 293 4.27 -8.45 -7.91
CA CYS A 293 4.91 -9.54 -8.65
C CYS A 293 4.73 -10.88 -7.92
N PRO A 294 4.37 -11.96 -8.61
CA PRO A 294 4.41 -13.30 -8.05
C PRO A 294 5.82 -13.67 -7.58
N ARG A 295 5.91 -14.52 -6.56
CA ARG A 295 7.19 -15.13 -6.20
C ARG A 295 7.66 -16.02 -7.35
N ASN A 296 8.91 -15.86 -7.72
CA ASN A 296 9.60 -16.82 -8.58
C ASN A 296 10.31 -17.83 -7.66
N ASP A 297 9.51 -18.67 -7.01
CA ASP A 297 9.97 -19.66 -6.04
C ASP A 297 9.91 -21.02 -6.75
N GLU A 298 11.01 -21.35 -7.42
CA GLU A 298 11.17 -22.57 -8.21
C GLU A 298 12.46 -23.28 -7.79
N SER A 299 12.40 -24.60 -7.67
CA SER A 299 13.55 -25.44 -7.37
C SER A 299 13.44 -26.73 -8.20
N ALA A 300 14.50 -27.05 -8.92
CA ALA A 300 14.58 -28.25 -9.80
C ALA A 300 13.38 -28.31 -10.78
N GLY A 301 13.01 -27.20 -11.42
CA GLY A 301 11.89 -27.13 -12.37
C GLY A 301 10.49 -27.19 -11.73
N LYS A 302 10.41 -27.32 -10.40
CA LYS A 302 9.12 -27.35 -9.68
C LYS A 302 8.83 -26.03 -9.01
N ARG A 303 7.71 -25.39 -9.38
CA ARG A 303 7.23 -24.15 -8.79
C ARG A 303 6.66 -24.39 -7.40
N ARG A 304 7.29 -23.86 -6.35
CA ARG A 304 6.89 -24.03 -4.94
C ARG A 304 5.72 -23.12 -4.56
N SER A 305 5.70 -21.88 -5.04
CA SER A 305 4.66 -20.92 -4.69
C SER A 305 4.38 -19.92 -5.81
N SER A 306 3.09 -19.60 -6.02
CA SER A 306 2.63 -18.50 -6.87
C SER A 306 2.06 -17.32 -6.06
N ARG A 307 2.27 -17.31 -4.74
CA ARG A 307 1.78 -16.23 -3.85
C ARG A 307 2.49 -14.92 -4.17
N LEU A 308 1.77 -13.81 -4.03
CA LEU A 308 2.37 -12.49 -4.10
C LEU A 308 3.33 -12.28 -2.93
N ARG A 309 4.40 -11.53 -3.17
CA ARG A 309 5.34 -11.14 -2.12
C ARG A 309 4.68 -10.22 -1.10
N LYS A 310 5.22 -10.19 0.13
CA LYS A 310 5.01 -9.06 1.03
C LYS A 310 5.65 -7.84 0.37
N GLY A 311 5.01 -6.72 0.41
CA GLY A 311 5.50 -5.48 -0.19
C GLY A 311 4.85 -4.30 0.51
N ALA A 312 4.75 -3.15 -0.14
CA ALA A 312 4.10 -1.95 0.39
C ALA A 312 2.60 -2.20 0.63
N GLN A 313 2.25 -2.68 1.81
CA GLN A 313 0.89 -3.13 2.15
C GLN A 313 -0.17 -2.03 1.97
N TRP A 314 0.17 -0.79 2.28
CA TRP A 314 -0.72 0.34 2.17
C TRP A 314 -1.06 0.63 0.70
N LEU A 315 -0.05 0.76 -0.15
CA LEU A 315 -0.19 0.92 -1.59
C LEU A 315 -0.97 -0.24 -2.22
N LYS A 316 -0.55 -1.47 -1.94
CA LYS A 316 -1.18 -2.68 -2.49
C LYS A 316 -2.67 -2.77 -2.17
N THR A 317 -3.06 -2.49 -0.93
CA THR A 317 -4.47 -2.50 -0.52
C THR A 317 -5.27 -1.45 -1.29
N THR A 318 -4.73 -0.25 -1.45
CA THR A 318 -5.38 0.84 -2.19
C THR A 318 -5.51 0.50 -3.67
N LEU A 319 -4.46 -0.01 -4.31
CA LEU A 319 -4.51 -0.45 -5.71
C LEU A 319 -5.53 -1.58 -5.94
N VAL A 320 -5.67 -2.51 -5.00
CA VAL A 320 -6.71 -3.55 -5.05
C VAL A 320 -8.11 -2.93 -4.97
N GLN A 321 -8.33 -1.95 -4.10
CA GLN A 321 -9.61 -1.22 -4.04
C GLN A 321 -9.91 -0.48 -5.34
N CYS A 322 -8.94 0.25 -5.89
CA CYS A 322 -9.06 0.91 -7.19
C CYS A 322 -9.39 -0.10 -8.31
N SER A 323 -8.78 -1.28 -8.28
CA SER A 323 -9.03 -2.35 -9.26
C SER A 323 -10.46 -2.91 -9.19
N TRP A 324 -11.02 -3.04 -7.98
CA TRP A 324 -12.42 -3.43 -7.80
C TRP A 324 -13.39 -2.39 -8.36
N ALA A 325 -13.06 -1.11 -8.29
CA ALA A 325 -13.83 -0.04 -8.93
C ALA A 325 -13.62 -0.04 -10.45
N ALA A 326 -12.37 -0.13 -10.91
CA ALA A 326 -11.99 -0.09 -12.33
C ALA A 326 -12.67 -1.18 -13.17
N LYS A 327 -12.81 -2.41 -12.65
CA LYS A 327 -13.49 -3.51 -13.35
C LYS A 327 -14.96 -3.24 -13.69
N ASN A 328 -15.59 -2.26 -13.03
CA ASN A 328 -16.97 -1.87 -13.26
C ASN A 328 -17.12 -0.83 -14.38
N LYS A 329 -16.03 -0.18 -14.83
CA LYS A 329 -16.06 0.75 -15.97
C LYS A 329 -16.25 -0.02 -17.26
N LYS A 330 -17.48 -0.02 -17.80
CA LYS A 330 -17.83 -0.72 -19.06
C LYS A 330 -16.99 -0.17 -20.21
N GLY A 331 -16.58 -1.06 -21.11
CA GLY A 331 -15.84 -0.70 -22.31
C GLY A 331 -14.39 -0.30 -22.09
N SER A 332 -13.82 -0.50 -20.89
CA SER A 332 -12.43 -0.17 -20.60
C SER A 332 -11.48 -1.35 -20.75
N TYR A 333 -10.21 -1.05 -21.02
CA TYR A 333 -9.11 -2.03 -21.02
C TYR A 333 -9.04 -2.81 -19.69
N LEU A 334 -9.15 -2.11 -18.55
CA LEU A 334 -9.04 -2.73 -17.23
C LEU A 334 -10.18 -3.71 -16.95
N GLN A 335 -11.42 -3.41 -17.41
CA GLN A 335 -12.53 -4.35 -17.34
C GLN A 335 -12.27 -5.58 -18.22
N ALA A 336 -11.85 -5.38 -19.47
CA ALA A 336 -11.57 -6.48 -20.39
C ALA A 336 -10.46 -7.39 -19.85
N GLN A 337 -9.41 -6.82 -19.28
CA GLN A 337 -8.33 -7.56 -18.62
C GLN A 337 -8.86 -8.40 -17.46
N TYR A 338 -9.70 -7.79 -16.58
CA TYR A 338 -10.28 -8.50 -15.46
C TYR A 338 -11.12 -9.70 -15.91
N LEU A 339 -12.05 -9.50 -16.84
CA LEU A 339 -12.95 -10.55 -17.32
C LEU A 339 -12.18 -11.71 -17.95
N ARG A 340 -11.21 -11.40 -18.80
CA ARG A 340 -10.34 -12.40 -19.44
C ARG A 340 -9.54 -13.23 -18.43
N LEU A 341 -9.00 -12.59 -17.39
CA LEU A 341 -8.20 -13.28 -16.38
C LEU A 341 -9.07 -14.01 -15.35
N LYS A 342 -10.25 -13.48 -15.01
CA LYS A 342 -11.19 -14.09 -14.07
C LYS A 342 -11.57 -15.49 -14.49
N SER A 343 -11.91 -15.72 -15.77
CA SER A 343 -12.30 -17.03 -16.30
C SER A 343 -11.19 -18.07 -16.21
N ARG A 344 -9.91 -17.66 -16.29
CA ARG A 344 -8.75 -18.56 -16.35
C ARG A 344 -8.03 -18.74 -15.01
N ARG A 345 -8.03 -17.74 -14.14
CA ARG A 345 -7.17 -17.67 -12.93
C ARG A 345 -7.96 -17.34 -11.66
N GLY A 346 -9.26 -17.09 -11.78
CA GLY A 346 -10.12 -16.68 -10.68
C GLY A 346 -10.06 -15.16 -10.36
N PRO A 347 -11.05 -14.66 -9.60
CA PRO A 347 -11.24 -13.21 -9.39
C PRO A 347 -10.09 -12.55 -8.63
N GLN A 348 -9.52 -13.20 -7.61
CA GLN A 348 -8.46 -12.63 -6.79
C GLN A 348 -7.17 -12.38 -7.58
N LYS A 349 -6.76 -13.35 -8.42
CA LYS A 349 -5.57 -13.18 -9.28
C LYS A 349 -5.81 -12.16 -10.38
N ALA A 350 -7.03 -12.12 -10.92
CA ALA A 350 -7.42 -11.12 -11.92
C ALA A 350 -7.35 -9.69 -11.36
N ILE A 351 -7.87 -9.44 -10.15
CA ILE A 351 -7.79 -8.14 -9.49
C ILE A 351 -6.33 -7.71 -9.23
N CYS A 352 -5.48 -8.64 -8.77
CA CYS A 352 -4.07 -8.32 -8.58
C CYS A 352 -3.35 -7.96 -9.89
N ALA A 353 -3.73 -8.57 -11.01
CA ALA A 353 -3.18 -8.22 -12.31
C ALA A 353 -3.67 -6.83 -12.79
N VAL A 354 -4.93 -6.49 -12.53
CA VAL A 354 -5.46 -5.13 -12.80
C VAL A 354 -4.73 -4.10 -11.92
N ALA A 355 -4.49 -4.41 -10.65
CA ALA A 355 -3.71 -3.56 -9.75
C ALA A 355 -2.28 -3.31 -10.26
N ALA A 356 -1.64 -4.34 -10.81
CA ALA A 356 -0.34 -4.21 -11.44
C ALA A 356 -0.41 -3.30 -12.69
N SER A 357 -1.46 -3.44 -13.51
CA SER A 357 -1.63 -2.58 -14.70
C SER A 357 -1.92 -1.12 -14.33
N ILE A 358 -2.71 -0.87 -13.27
CA ILE A 358 -2.90 0.50 -12.74
C ILE A 358 -1.55 1.09 -12.31
N LEU A 359 -0.75 0.36 -11.52
CA LEU A 359 0.55 0.86 -11.06
C LEU A 359 1.54 1.03 -12.20
N THR A 360 1.47 0.19 -13.24
CA THR A 360 2.25 0.37 -14.49
C THR A 360 1.87 1.67 -15.20
N ALA A 361 0.58 1.96 -15.33
CA ALA A 361 0.11 3.21 -15.90
C ALA A 361 0.60 4.42 -15.09
N VAL A 362 0.44 4.37 -13.75
CA VAL A 362 0.93 5.43 -12.84
C VAL A 362 2.42 5.69 -13.04
N TYR A 363 3.25 4.64 -13.13
CA TYR A 363 4.70 4.79 -13.34
C TYR A 363 5.01 5.59 -14.61
N HIS A 364 4.41 5.21 -15.75
CA HIS A 364 4.64 5.92 -17.01
C HIS A 364 4.04 7.32 -17.01
N MET A 365 2.85 7.49 -16.46
CA MET A 365 2.20 8.80 -16.36
C MET A 365 3.03 9.79 -15.54
N LEU A 366 3.57 9.38 -14.39
CA LEU A 366 4.42 10.25 -13.56
C LEU A 366 5.80 10.47 -14.18
N LYS A 367 6.36 9.47 -14.85
CA LYS A 367 7.65 9.57 -15.53
C LYS A 367 7.62 10.48 -16.74
N ASP A 368 6.58 10.34 -17.58
CA ASP A 368 6.49 10.95 -18.90
C ASP A 368 5.54 12.17 -18.92
N GLY A 369 4.88 12.49 -17.79
CA GLY A 369 3.92 13.60 -17.69
C GLY A 369 2.65 13.42 -18.54
N THR A 370 2.27 12.17 -18.88
CA THR A 370 1.18 11.88 -19.82
C THR A 370 -0.11 11.48 -19.09
N VAL A 371 -1.27 11.84 -19.66
CA VAL A 371 -2.58 11.41 -19.15
C VAL A 371 -2.86 9.94 -19.49
N TYR A 372 -3.73 9.31 -18.69
CA TYR A 372 -4.14 7.92 -18.95
C TYR A 372 -4.83 7.77 -20.29
N GLN A 373 -4.36 6.84 -21.11
CA GLN A 373 -4.98 6.45 -22.38
C GLN A 373 -5.55 5.06 -22.25
N ASP A 374 -6.88 4.94 -22.38
CA ASP A 374 -7.53 3.63 -22.34
C ASP A 374 -7.35 2.89 -23.67
N LEU A 375 -6.77 1.70 -23.61
CA LEU A 375 -6.50 0.87 -24.80
C LEU A 375 -7.77 0.21 -25.37
N GLY A 376 -8.91 0.39 -24.69
CA GLY A 376 -10.20 -0.11 -25.08
C GLY A 376 -10.45 -1.60 -24.80
N PRO A 377 -11.71 -2.04 -24.92
CA PRO A 377 -12.11 -3.42 -24.57
C PRO A 377 -11.53 -4.46 -25.52
N ASP A 378 -11.28 -4.10 -26.78
CA ASP A 378 -10.83 -5.02 -27.82
C ASP A 378 -9.31 -5.22 -27.88
N HIS A 379 -8.55 -4.55 -27.01
CA HIS A 379 -7.08 -4.64 -27.00
C HIS A 379 -6.59 -6.09 -27.01
N PHE A 380 -7.18 -6.94 -26.17
CA PHE A 380 -6.80 -8.35 -26.09
C PHE A 380 -7.32 -9.18 -27.27
N ASN A 381 -8.45 -8.81 -27.85
CA ASN A 381 -9.05 -9.49 -28.98
C ASN A 381 -8.26 -9.23 -30.27
N ARG A 382 -7.84 -7.98 -30.50
CA ARG A 382 -7.00 -7.62 -31.66
C ARG A 382 -5.71 -8.45 -31.68
N ARG A 383 -5.00 -8.51 -30.54
CA ARG A 383 -3.77 -9.31 -30.44
C ARG A 383 -4.03 -10.81 -30.55
N SER A 384 -5.13 -11.30 -29.99
CA SER A 384 -5.55 -12.71 -30.10
C SER A 384 -5.97 -13.05 -31.54
N LYS A 385 -6.70 -12.16 -32.22
CA LYS A 385 -7.15 -12.35 -33.60
C LYS A 385 -5.96 -12.51 -34.54
N ILE A 386 -4.97 -11.62 -34.46
CA ILE A 386 -3.75 -11.69 -35.27
C ILE A 386 -3.00 -13.01 -35.01
N THR A 387 -2.78 -13.36 -33.75
CA THR A 387 -2.05 -14.58 -33.38
C THR A 387 -2.80 -15.83 -33.80
N GLN A 388 -4.14 -15.86 -33.67
CA GLN A 388 -4.97 -16.98 -34.09
C GLN A 388 -4.97 -17.12 -35.62
N THR A 389 -5.10 -16.00 -36.33
CA THR A 389 -5.04 -15.96 -37.79
C THR A 389 -3.70 -16.53 -38.29
N GLN A 390 -2.59 -16.03 -37.75
CA GLN A 390 -1.25 -16.54 -38.11
C GLN A 390 -1.09 -18.04 -37.79
N ARG A 391 -1.65 -18.51 -36.68
CA ARG A 391 -1.61 -19.93 -36.33
C ARG A 391 -2.45 -20.81 -37.28
N LEU A 392 -3.61 -20.30 -37.71
CA LEU A 392 -4.44 -21.00 -38.68
C LEU A 392 -3.79 -21.04 -40.06
N VAL A 393 -3.21 -19.92 -40.51
CA VAL A 393 -2.42 -19.86 -41.75
C VAL A 393 -1.32 -20.91 -41.75
N ARG A 394 -0.42 -20.86 -40.77
CA ARG A 394 0.66 -21.85 -40.64
C ARG A 394 0.18 -23.29 -40.65
N ARG A 395 -0.97 -23.56 -40.03
CA ARG A 395 -1.55 -24.90 -40.03
C ARG A 395 -2.03 -25.34 -41.41
N LEU A 396 -2.61 -24.43 -42.18
CA LEU A 396 -3.03 -24.70 -43.54
C LEU A 396 -1.84 -24.85 -44.49
N GLU A 397 -0.82 -24.01 -44.33
CA GLU A 397 0.47 -24.12 -45.08
C GLU A 397 1.15 -25.46 -44.81
N HIS A 398 1.19 -25.92 -43.56
CA HIS A 398 1.70 -27.26 -43.20
C HIS A 398 0.88 -28.41 -43.81
N MET A 399 -0.37 -28.17 -44.17
CA MET A 399 -1.24 -29.15 -44.86
C MET A 399 -1.09 -29.08 -46.39
N GLY A 400 -0.17 -28.21 -46.89
CA GLY A 400 0.11 -28.08 -48.31
C GLY A 400 -0.75 -27.06 -49.06
N PHE A 401 -1.46 -26.17 -48.36
CA PHE A 401 -2.27 -25.12 -48.98
C PHE A 401 -1.58 -23.77 -48.98
N ALA A 402 -1.63 -23.04 -50.10
CA ALA A 402 -1.28 -21.63 -50.16
C ALA A 402 -2.47 -20.80 -49.60
N VAL A 403 -2.22 -19.94 -48.59
CA VAL A 403 -3.28 -19.21 -47.91
C VAL A 403 -3.12 -17.71 -48.09
N ASP A 404 -4.08 -17.10 -48.78
CA ASP A 404 -4.22 -15.63 -48.87
C ASP A 404 -5.38 -15.15 -48.01
N ILE A 405 -5.12 -14.23 -47.07
CA ILE A 405 -6.13 -13.71 -46.13
C ILE A 405 -6.47 -12.28 -46.46
N LYS A 406 -7.72 -12.04 -46.80
CA LYS A 406 -8.28 -10.70 -47.00
C LYS A 406 -9.24 -10.36 -45.86
N PRO A 407 -9.14 -9.16 -45.23
CA PRO A 407 -10.12 -8.68 -44.29
C PRO A 407 -11.49 -8.58 -44.98
N ILE A 408 -12.52 -9.14 -44.35
CA ILE A 408 -13.91 -8.87 -44.77
C ILE A 408 -14.23 -7.44 -44.28
N ALA A 409 -14.67 -6.57 -45.16
CA ALA A 409 -15.16 -5.25 -44.81
C ALA A 409 -16.31 -5.40 -43.82
N ALA A 410 -16.24 -4.67 -42.68
CA ALA A 410 -17.24 -4.70 -41.62
C ALA A 410 -18.44 -3.82 -41.96
#